data_6e821337ece55e5c6aee9fd71ebd1455
#
_entry.id   6e821337ece55e5c6aee9fd71ebd1455
#
_cell.length_a   1.000
_cell.length_b   1.000
_cell.length_c   1.000
_cell.angle_alpha   90.00
_cell.angle_beta   90.00
_cell.angle_gamma   90.00
#
_symmetry.space_group_name_H-M   'P 1'
#
loop_
_entity.id
_entity.type
_entity.pdbx_description
1 polymer ?
#
loop_
_entity_poly.entity_id
_entity_poly.type
_entity_poly.pdbx_seq_one_letter_code
_entity_poly.pdbx_strand_id
1 'polypeptide(L)'
;MCDQVWRQMNLVWGCRPVLHKAPIPKGQVFDSAMKVAQKSGLVKNGDTIVMALGMPVGVSGSTNTLRVDIVGDVLCKGIGVGTQKVSGTARVIKVRDEMEREFKKGDILVTTSTDNDFMPYLQKAAAIVVGPMDHAENCHAEIVGRALDIPVVVCNAKVIDFIPNDTLITVDAAKGFVYKGIPNEK
;
A
#
# COMPACT_ATOMS: atom_id res chain seq x y z
N MET A 1 14.53 25.17 -11.07
CA MET A 1 14.64 24.44 -12.35
C MET A 1 14.41 25.46 -13.45
N CYS A 2 15.27 25.49 -14.45
CA CYS A 2 15.22 26.51 -15.51
C CYS A 2 14.16 26.09 -16.55
N ASP A 3 13.30 27.02 -16.98
CA ASP A 3 12.28 26.77 -18.01
C ASP A 3 12.91 26.29 -19.33
N GLN A 4 14.16 26.67 -19.59
CA GLN A 4 14.94 26.23 -20.77
C GLN A 4 15.18 24.71 -20.73
N VAL A 5 15.60 24.15 -19.60
CA VAL A 5 15.82 22.69 -19.42
C VAL A 5 14.52 21.92 -19.61
N TRP A 6 13.42 22.43 -19.04
CA TRP A 6 12.11 21.82 -19.22
C TRP A 6 11.69 21.76 -20.69
N ARG A 7 11.90 22.84 -21.45
CA ARG A 7 11.62 22.87 -22.89
C ARG A 7 12.51 21.89 -23.68
N GLN A 8 13.80 21.82 -23.36
CA GLN A 8 14.72 20.88 -23.99
C GLN A 8 14.36 19.43 -23.75
N MET A 9 13.93 19.10 -22.54
CA MET A 9 13.51 17.74 -22.20
C MET A 9 12.27 17.27 -22.95
N ASN A 10 11.39 18.16 -23.41
CA ASN A 10 10.25 17.80 -24.27
C ASN A 10 10.68 17.26 -25.64
N LEU A 11 11.91 17.49 -26.08
CA LEU A 11 12.46 16.97 -27.34
C LEU A 11 13.05 15.56 -27.18
N VAL A 12 13.19 15.07 -25.94
CA VAL A 12 13.75 13.75 -25.67
C VAL A 12 12.64 12.70 -25.73
N TRP A 13 12.83 11.72 -26.60
CA TRP A 13 11.86 10.63 -26.75
C TRP A 13 11.62 9.89 -25.42
N GLY A 14 10.36 9.64 -25.11
CA GLY A 14 9.96 8.95 -23.88
C GLY A 14 9.97 9.82 -22.63
N CYS A 15 10.48 11.06 -22.67
CA CYS A 15 10.41 12.00 -21.56
C CYS A 15 9.10 12.79 -21.56
N ARG A 16 8.50 12.92 -20.37
CA ARG A 16 7.36 13.81 -20.10
C ARG A 16 7.73 14.74 -18.95
N PRO A 17 8.42 15.86 -19.21
CA PRO A 17 8.90 16.75 -18.16
C PRO A 17 7.76 17.52 -17.51
N VAL A 18 7.76 17.53 -16.18
CA VAL A 18 6.82 18.29 -15.35
C VAL A 18 7.56 19.38 -14.60
N LEU A 19 7.14 20.64 -14.78
CA LEU A 19 7.74 21.76 -14.09
C LEU A 19 7.19 21.89 -12.66
N HIS A 20 8.07 21.71 -11.67
CA HIS A 20 7.74 21.93 -10.27
C HIS A 20 8.41 23.19 -9.75
N LYS A 21 7.62 24.23 -9.41
CA LYS A 21 8.12 25.55 -8.99
C LYS A 21 8.28 25.69 -7.46
N ALA A 22 7.63 24.83 -6.68
CA ALA A 22 7.72 24.90 -5.23
C ALA A 22 9.05 24.36 -4.70
N PRO A 23 9.62 24.94 -3.64
CA PRO A 23 10.80 24.39 -3.00
C PRO A 23 10.47 23.02 -2.40
N ILE A 24 11.35 22.03 -2.61
CA ILE A 24 11.20 20.69 -2.07
C ILE A 24 12.01 20.62 -0.77
N PRO A 25 11.37 20.30 0.38
CA PRO A 25 12.09 20.12 1.63
C PRO A 25 13.12 19.00 1.54
N LYS A 26 14.27 19.18 2.23
CA LYS A 26 15.29 18.12 2.33
C LYS A 26 14.65 16.86 2.93
N GLY A 27 14.89 15.71 2.30
CA GLY A 27 14.35 14.42 2.74
C GLY A 27 12.95 14.05 2.19
N GLN A 28 12.23 15.01 1.57
CA GLN A 28 10.88 14.75 1.01
C GLN A 28 10.85 14.73 -0.52
N VAL A 29 12.01 14.53 -1.16
CA VAL A 29 12.11 14.62 -2.62
C VAL A 29 11.30 13.54 -3.31
N PHE A 30 11.35 12.31 -2.82
CA PHE A 30 10.59 11.18 -3.39
C PHE A 30 9.08 11.38 -3.24
N ASP A 31 8.61 11.76 -2.05
CA ASP A 31 7.19 11.98 -1.78
C ASP A 31 6.63 13.16 -2.58
N SER A 32 7.45 14.21 -2.74
CA SER A 32 7.09 15.36 -3.57
C SER A 32 7.01 14.99 -5.04
N ALA A 33 7.97 14.20 -5.55
CA ALA A 33 7.99 13.72 -6.93
C ALA A 33 6.77 12.84 -7.22
N MET A 34 6.42 11.94 -6.30
CA MET A 34 5.23 11.10 -6.40
C MET A 34 3.95 11.93 -6.50
N LYS A 35 3.76 12.92 -5.61
CA LYS A 35 2.59 13.81 -5.62
C LYS A 35 2.50 14.62 -6.92
N VAL A 36 3.63 15.06 -7.47
CA VAL A 36 3.66 15.77 -8.76
C VAL A 36 3.28 14.85 -9.91
N ALA A 37 3.80 13.63 -9.93
CA ALA A 37 3.46 12.63 -10.95
C ALA A 37 1.97 12.26 -10.92
N GLN A 38 1.38 12.07 -9.73
CA GLN A 38 -0.06 11.85 -9.57
C GLN A 38 -0.89 13.04 -10.08
N LYS A 39 -0.55 14.27 -9.66
CA LYS A 39 -1.26 15.48 -10.09
C LYS A 39 -1.19 15.70 -11.60
N SER A 40 -0.11 15.30 -12.25
CA SER A 40 0.04 15.40 -13.70
C SER A 40 -0.71 14.32 -14.48
N GLY A 41 -1.32 13.34 -13.80
CA GLY A 41 -2.04 12.23 -14.43
C GLY A 41 -1.13 11.20 -15.11
N LEU A 42 0.19 11.27 -14.89
CA LEU A 42 1.16 10.34 -15.47
C LEU A 42 1.10 8.96 -14.80
N VAL A 43 0.68 8.91 -13.56
CA VAL A 43 0.58 7.70 -12.75
C VAL A 43 -0.76 7.66 -12.01
N LYS A 44 -1.26 6.45 -11.77
CA LYS A 44 -2.54 6.19 -11.06
C LYS A 44 -2.26 5.49 -9.74
N ASN A 45 -3.20 5.60 -8.80
CA ASN A 45 -3.13 4.85 -7.54
C ASN A 45 -3.02 3.34 -7.82
N GLY A 46 -2.05 2.69 -7.17
CA GLY A 46 -1.75 1.27 -7.37
C GLY A 46 -0.69 0.97 -8.42
N ASP A 47 -0.22 1.96 -9.20
CA ASP A 47 0.90 1.75 -10.10
C ASP A 47 2.19 1.53 -9.32
N THR A 48 3.02 0.58 -9.74
CA THR A 48 4.39 0.43 -9.23
C THR A 48 5.31 1.30 -10.05
N ILE A 49 6.04 2.21 -9.39
CA ILE A 49 6.97 3.13 -10.03
C ILE A 49 8.39 2.92 -9.52
N VAL A 50 9.36 3.21 -10.38
CA VAL A 50 10.78 3.27 -10.01
C VAL A 50 11.21 4.72 -10.07
N MET A 51 11.66 5.26 -8.95
CA MET A 51 12.20 6.61 -8.83
C MET A 51 13.71 6.58 -8.77
N ALA A 52 14.37 7.34 -9.64
CA ALA A 52 15.82 7.51 -9.67
C ALA A 52 16.18 8.93 -9.25
N LEU A 53 17.10 9.08 -8.31
CA LEU A 53 17.52 10.36 -7.77
C LEU A 53 19.02 10.41 -7.52
N GLY A 54 19.63 11.58 -7.74
CA GLY A 54 20.99 11.90 -7.32
C GLY A 54 21.01 12.61 -5.96
N MET A 55 21.75 12.07 -5.01
CA MET A 55 21.97 12.69 -3.70
C MET A 55 23.44 13.03 -3.52
N PRO A 56 23.82 14.27 -3.16
CA PRO A 56 22.94 15.43 -2.90
C PRO A 56 22.29 16.01 -4.15
N VAL A 57 21.07 16.52 -4.00
CA VAL A 57 20.30 17.09 -5.11
C VAL A 57 21.02 18.30 -5.71
N GLY A 58 21.08 18.38 -7.05
CA GLY A 58 21.69 19.50 -7.79
C GLY A 58 23.09 19.22 -8.31
N VAL A 59 23.67 18.06 -8.04
CA VAL A 59 24.94 17.62 -8.61
C VAL A 59 24.67 16.81 -9.88
N SER A 60 25.17 17.27 -11.02
CA SER A 60 25.00 16.57 -12.30
C SER A 60 25.74 15.24 -12.30
N GLY A 61 25.13 14.20 -12.87
CA GLY A 61 25.73 12.86 -12.98
C GLY A 61 25.75 12.04 -11.68
N SER A 62 25.07 12.50 -10.62
CA SER A 62 25.10 11.87 -9.30
C SER A 62 23.94 10.89 -9.04
N THR A 63 23.30 10.32 -10.08
CA THR A 63 22.23 9.34 -9.85
C THR A 63 22.77 8.11 -9.11
N ASN A 64 22.47 8.01 -7.82
CA ASN A 64 23.01 7.02 -6.89
C ASN A 64 21.93 6.35 -6.01
N THR A 65 20.67 6.74 -6.21
CA THR A 65 19.56 6.21 -5.41
C THR A 65 18.45 5.77 -6.33
N LEU A 66 18.01 4.52 -6.16
CA LEU A 66 16.81 3.97 -6.77
C LEU A 66 15.83 3.58 -5.66
N ARG A 67 14.56 3.94 -5.83
CA ARG A 67 13.49 3.56 -4.92
C ARG A 67 12.31 3.04 -5.74
N VAL A 68 11.79 1.88 -5.33
CA VAL A 68 10.56 1.32 -5.89
C VAL A 68 9.43 1.61 -4.91
N ASP A 69 8.37 2.23 -5.40
CA ASP A 69 7.19 2.58 -4.60
C ASP A 69 5.89 2.26 -5.33
N ILE A 70 4.81 2.15 -4.58
CA ILE A 70 3.45 2.05 -5.10
C ILE A 70 2.79 3.42 -4.98
N VAL A 71 2.20 3.88 -6.07
CA VAL A 71 1.56 5.21 -6.14
C VAL A 71 0.30 5.25 -5.29
N GLY A 72 0.17 6.27 -4.45
CA GLY A 72 -0.98 6.50 -3.57
C GLY A 72 -0.74 6.05 -2.14
N ASP A 73 -1.82 6.05 -1.35
CA ASP A 73 -1.81 5.63 0.06
C ASP A 73 -1.92 4.09 0.20
N VAL A 74 -1.29 3.33 -0.72
CA VAL A 74 -1.30 1.86 -0.70
C VAL A 74 -0.25 1.38 0.28
N LEU A 75 -0.68 0.65 1.31
CA LEU A 75 0.18 0.04 2.31
C LEU A 75 0.77 -1.28 1.82
N CYS A 76 -0.05 -2.11 1.18
CA CYS A 76 0.41 -3.34 0.55
C CYS A 76 -0.45 -3.76 -0.64
N LYS A 77 0.13 -4.63 -1.48
CA LYS A 77 -0.51 -5.28 -2.61
C LYS A 77 -0.37 -6.79 -2.45
N GLY A 78 -1.43 -7.50 -2.76
CA GLY A 78 -1.47 -8.96 -2.67
C GLY A 78 -2.54 -9.56 -3.57
N ILE A 79 -2.84 -10.82 -3.33
CA ILE A 79 -3.94 -11.52 -3.96
C ILE A 79 -5.20 -11.27 -3.14
N GLY A 80 -6.22 -10.72 -3.77
CA GLY A 80 -7.50 -10.47 -3.15
C GLY A 80 -8.45 -11.66 -3.30
N VAL A 81 -9.20 -11.94 -2.25
CA VAL A 81 -10.27 -12.95 -2.21
C VAL A 81 -11.57 -12.24 -1.84
N GLY A 82 -12.55 -12.32 -2.72
CA GLY A 82 -13.80 -11.57 -2.64
C GLY A 82 -13.80 -10.35 -3.56
N THR A 83 -14.92 -9.65 -3.60
CA THR A 83 -15.12 -8.46 -4.45
C THR A 83 -15.40 -7.20 -3.64
N GLN A 84 -15.47 -7.34 -2.33
CA GLN A 84 -15.87 -6.28 -1.43
C GLN A 84 -14.72 -5.33 -1.15
N LYS A 85 -15.08 -4.07 -0.87
CA LYS A 85 -14.18 -3.03 -0.38
C LYS A 85 -14.68 -2.58 0.98
N VAL A 86 -13.87 -2.75 2.01
CA VAL A 86 -14.24 -2.50 3.40
C VAL A 86 -13.21 -1.65 4.09
N SER A 87 -13.67 -0.67 4.88
CA SER A 87 -12.84 0.19 5.72
C SER A 87 -13.07 -0.14 7.19
N GLY A 88 -12.01 -0.18 7.97
CA GLY A 88 -12.06 -0.47 9.40
C GLY A 88 -10.75 -0.21 10.10
N THR A 89 -10.73 -0.39 11.42
CA THR A 89 -9.52 -0.24 12.22
C THR A 89 -8.65 -1.49 12.10
N ALA A 90 -7.39 -1.32 11.75
CA ALA A 90 -6.42 -2.40 11.70
C ALA A 90 -6.09 -2.90 13.10
N ARG A 91 -6.28 -4.19 13.34
CA ARG A 91 -5.84 -4.90 14.53
C ARG A 91 -4.72 -5.86 14.15
N VAL A 92 -3.49 -5.44 14.47
CA VAL A 92 -2.28 -6.21 14.17
C VAL A 92 -2.03 -7.19 15.27
N ILE A 93 -2.15 -8.48 14.97
CA ILE A 93 -1.98 -9.56 15.92
C ILE A 93 -0.73 -10.35 15.56
N LYS A 94 0.28 -10.27 16.41
CA LYS A 94 1.57 -10.95 16.24
C LYS A 94 1.64 -12.29 16.95
N VAL A 95 0.99 -12.38 18.11
CA VAL A 95 0.99 -13.57 18.99
C VAL A 95 -0.43 -13.80 19.53
N ARG A 96 -0.77 -15.08 19.78
CA ARG A 96 -2.11 -15.48 20.25
C ARG A 96 -2.58 -14.76 21.52
N ASP A 97 -1.71 -14.50 22.46
CA ASP A 97 -2.05 -13.91 23.77
C ASP A 97 -2.49 -12.45 23.70
N GLU A 98 -2.21 -11.76 22.57
CA GLU A 98 -2.62 -10.38 22.33
C GLU A 98 -4.09 -10.27 21.85
N MET A 99 -4.72 -11.39 21.47
CA MET A 99 -6.02 -11.41 20.83
C MET A 99 -7.20 -11.05 21.73
N GLU A 100 -7.15 -11.42 23.01
CA GLU A 100 -8.37 -11.42 23.83
C GLU A 100 -8.86 -10.04 24.26
N ARG A 101 -8.02 -9.00 24.19
CA ARG A 101 -8.31 -7.78 24.94
C ARG A 101 -9.02 -6.68 24.17
N GLU A 102 -8.94 -6.64 22.82
CA GLU A 102 -9.40 -5.44 22.11
C GLU A 102 -10.06 -5.62 20.72
N PHE A 103 -10.24 -6.86 20.20
CA PHE A 103 -10.82 -7.05 18.87
C PHE A 103 -12.34 -6.81 18.86
N LYS A 104 -12.79 -5.80 18.13
CA LYS A 104 -14.20 -5.41 18.02
C LYS A 104 -14.80 -5.87 16.70
N LYS A 105 -16.13 -6.02 16.67
CA LYS A 105 -16.84 -6.29 15.42
C LYS A 105 -16.65 -5.12 14.45
N GLY A 106 -16.20 -5.43 13.23
CA GLY A 106 -15.91 -4.43 12.21
C GLY A 106 -14.44 -4.04 12.11
N ASP A 107 -13.57 -4.55 12.99
CA ASP A 107 -12.13 -4.37 12.87
C ASP A 107 -11.56 -5.23 11.72
N ILE A 108 -10.41 -4.82 11.18
CA ILE A 108 -9.69 -5.54 10.15
C ILE A 108 -8.54 -6.32 10.79
N LEU A 109 -8.57 -7.63 10.66
CA LEU A 109 -7.53 -8.50 11.18
C LEU A 109 -6.28 -8.42 10.30
N VAL A 110 -5.13 -8.08 10.90
CA VAL A 110 -3.82 -8.05 10.24
C VAL A 110 -2.87 -9.01 10.96
N THR A 111 -2.42 -10.06 10.28
CA THR A 111 -1.57 -11.08 10.88
C THR A 111 -0.64 -11.72 9.85
N THR A 112 0.33 -12.51 10.30
CA THR A 112 1.21 -13.28 9.43
C THR A 112 0.56 -14.57 8.93
N SER A 113 -0.27 -15.20 9.75
CA SER A 113 -0.98 -16.45 9.42
C SER A 113 -2.23 -16.58 10.26
N THR A 114 -3.15 -17.43 9.84
CA THR A 114 -4.35 -17.78 10.60
C THR A 114 -4.48 -19.29 10.75
N ASP A 115 -5.08 -19.73 11.84
CA ASP A 115 -5.46 -21.12 12.11
C ASP A 115 -6.85 -21.17 12.73
N ASN A 116 -7.29 -22.36 13.17
CA ASN A 116 -8.62 -22.56 13.75
C ASN A 116 -8.85 -21.76 15.04
N ASP A 117 -7.80 -21.41 15.77
CA ASP A 117 -7.93 -20.65 17.01
C ASP A 117 -8.28 -19.17 16.74
N PHE A 118 -8.08 -18.71 15.50
CA PHE A 118 -8.51 -17.38 15.04
C PHE A 118 -10.01 -17.29 14.72
N MET A 119 -10.76 -18.40 14.67
CA MET A 119 -12.16 -18.42 14.25
C MET A 119 -13.05 -17.40 14.99
N PRO A 120 -12.96 -17.20 16.32
CA PRO A 120 -13.80 -16.22 17.03
C PRO A 120 -13.55 -14.76 16.56
N TYR A 121 -12.35 -14.47 16.07
CA TYR A 121 -11.95 -13.15 15.56
C TYR A 121 -12.33 -13.01 14.09
N LEU A 122 -12.11 -14.06 13.30
CA LEU A 122 -12.46 -14.11 11.89
C LEU A 122 -13.96 -13.86 11.67
N GLN A 123 -14.82 -14.41 12.54
CA GLN A 123 -16.27 -14.18 12.49
C GLN A 123 -16.69 -12.72 12.81
N LYS A 124 -15.85 -11.96 13.51
CA LYS A 124 -16.10 -10.56 13.86
C LYS A 124 -15.41 -9.59 12.92
N ALA A 125 -14.41 -10.06 12.17
CA ALA A 125 -13.60 -9.22 11.29
C ALA A 125 -14.43 -8.72 10.10
N ALA A 126 -14.21 -7.45 9.74
CA ALA A 126 -14.77 -6.87 8.53
C ALA A 126 -13.95 -7.24 7.29
N ALA A 127 -12.64 -7.46 7.47
CA ALA A 127 -11.72 -7.92 6.44
C ALA A 127 -10.50 -8.59 7.09
N ILE A 128 -9.74 -9.34 6.29
CA ILE A 128 -8.55 -10.05 6.72
C ILE A 128 -7.37 -9.67 5.81
N VAL A 129 -6.23 -9.33 6.43
CA VAL A 129 -4.96 -9.08 5.72
C VAL A 129 -3.90 -10.00 6.30
N VAL A 130 -3.34 -10.86 5.46
CA VAL A 130 -2.31 -11.83 5.88
C VAL A 130 -1.05 -11.70 5.03
N GLY A 131 0.10 -12.01 5.62
CA GLY A 131 1.38 -12.08 4.92
C GLY A 131 2.60 -12.02 5.84
N PRO A 132 3.76 -12.50 5.35
CA PRO A 132 4.02 -13.00 4.01
C PRO A 132 3.55 -14.44 3.82
N MET A 133 3.07 -14.77 2.63
CA MET A 133 2.77 -16.16 2.26
C MET A 133 3.41 -16.47 0.91
N ASP A 134 4.22 -17.52 0.87
CA ASP A 134 4.94 -17.95 -0.34
C ASP A 134 3.98 -18.55 -1.38
N HIS A 135 2.86 -19.10 -0.92
CA HIS A 135 1.79 -19.65 -1.77
C HIS A 135 0.44 -19.17 -1.24
N ALA A 136 -0.22 -18.30 -2.01
CA ALA A 136 -1.51 -17.74 -1.64
C ALA A 136 -2.66 -18.72 -1.81
N GLU A 137 -2.49 -19.73 -2.66
CA GLU A 137 -3.55 -20.70 -2.96
C GLU A 137 -3.81 -21.64 -1.78
N ASN A 138 -5.09 -21.66 -1.34
CA ASN A 138 -5.59 -22.52 -0.26
C ASN A 138 -5.03 -22.22 1.14
N CYS A 139 -4.63 -20.97 1.42
CA CYS A 139 -4.32 -20.61 2.80
C CYS A 139 -5.59 -20.61 3.67
N HIS A 140 -5.43 -20.89 4.96
CA HIS A 140 -6.58 -20.95 5.91
C HIS A 140 -7.43 -19.67 5.85
N ALA A 141 -6.79 -18.48 5.79
CA ALA A 141 -7.50 -17.21 5.69
C ALA A 141 -8.36 -17.10 4.42
N GLU A 142 -7.88 -17.60 3.28
CA GLU A 142 -8.65 -17.62 2.03
C GLU A 142 -9.87 -18.54 2.14
N ILE A 143 -9.68 -19.77 2.64
CA ILE A 143 -10.78 -20.75 2.81
C ILE A 143 -11.86 -20.17 3.71
N VAL A 144 -11.47 -19.62 4.86
CA VAL A 144 -12.40 -19.03 5.81
C VAL A 144 -13.04 -17.76 5.26
N GLY A 145 -12.28 -16.90 4.60
CA GLY A 145 -12.81 -15.69 3.97
C GLY A 145 -13.89 -15.99 2.94
N ARG A 146 -13.69 -17.01 2.11
CA ARG A 146 -14.71 -17.49 1.16
C ARG A 146 -15.94 -18.07 1.86
N ALA A 147 -15.72 -18.85 2.93
CA ALA A 147 -16.82 -19.49 3.68
C ALA A 147 -17.69 -18.49 4.44
N LEU A 148 -17.10 -17.42 4.97
CA LEU A 148 -17.78 -16.39 5.75
C LEU A 148 -18.15 -15.13 4.93
N ASP A 149 -17.87 -15.11 3.61
CA ASP A 149 -18.04 -13.95 2.74
C ASP A 149 -17.31 -12.69 3.25
N ILE A 150 -16.11 -12.88 3.79
CA ILE A 150 -15.25 -11.81 4.31
C ILE A 150 -14.13 -11.53 3.30
N PRO A 151 -13.91 -10.27 2.90
CA PRO A 151 -12.83 -9.93 1.99
C PRO A 151 -11.45 -10.20 2.61
N VAL A 152 -10.57 -10.85 1.84
CA VAL A 152 -9.21 -11.16 2.27
C VAL A 152 -8.21 -10.61 1.27
N VAL A 153 -7.09 -10.09 1.77
CA VAL A 153 -5.92 -9.77 0.94
C VAL A 153 -4.71 -10.53 1.49
N VAL A 154 -4.15 -11.39 0.64
CA VAL A 154 -2.94 -12.17 0.94
C VAL A 154 -1.74 -11.47 0.33
N CYS A 155 -0.88 -10.91 1.16
CA CYS A 155 0.27 -10.12 0.75
C CYS A 155 1.56 -10.96 0.71
N ASN A 156 2.48 -10.60 -0.20
CA ASN A 156 3.81 -11.23 -0.28
C ASN A 156 4.82 -10.60 0.71
N ALA A 157 4.42 -9.56 1.44
CA ALA A 157 5.24 -8.84 2.39
C ALA A 157 4.76 -9.05 3.84
N LYS A 158 5.65 -8.82 4.80
CA LYS A 158 5.30 -8.84 6.23
C LYS A 158 4.38 -7.67 6.56
N VAL A 159 3.07 -7.88 6.40
CA VAL A 159 2.04 -6.84 6.59
C VAL A 159 2.08 -6.20 7.97
N ILE A 160 2.50 -6.97 8.99
CA ILE A 160 2.64 -6.49 10.37
C ILE A 160 3.73 -5.42 10.57
N ASP A 161 4.67 -5.29 9.62
CA ASP A 161 5.74 -4.28 9.67
C ASP A 161 5.33 -2.96 9.01
N PHE A 162 4.33 -3.00 8.12
CA PHE A 162 3.90 -1.84 7.33
C PHE A 162 2.56 -1.24 7.79
N ILE A 163 1.71 -2.06 8.43
CA ILE A 163 0.40 -1.63 8.90
C ILE A 163 0.48 -1.40 10.40
N PRO A 164 0.44 -0.14 10.87
CA PRO A 164 0.42 0.15 12.30
C PRO A 164 -0.90 -0.31 12.93
N ASN A 165 -0.82 -0.80 14.18
CA ASN A 165 -2.03 -1.10 14.96
C ASN A 165 -2.89 0.16 15.17
N ASP A 166 -4.19 -0.01 15.37
CA ASP A 166 -5.17 1.07 15.60
C ASP A 166 -5.26 2.12 14.49
N THR A 167 -4.81 1.77 13.28
CA THR A 167 -4.88 2.67 12.13
C THR A 167 -6.11 2.35 11.27
N LEU A 168 -6.81 3.38 10.81
CA LEU A 168 -7.88 3.21 9.83
C LEU A 168 -7.27 2.78 8.49
N ILE A 169 -7.73 1.66 7.97
CA ILE A 169 -7.31 1.12 6.66
C ILE A 169 -8.52 0.72 5.83
N THR A 170 -8.32 0.61 4.53
CA THR A 170 -9.32 0.10 3.58
C THR A 170 -8.76 -1.09 2.83
N VAL A 171 -9.46 -2.20 2.88
CA VAL A 171 -9.15 -3.43 2.15
C VAL A 171 -10.02 -3.50 0.91
N ASP A 172 -9.41 -3.52 -0.28
CA ASP A 172 -10.06 -3.69 -1.58
C ASP A 172 -9.69 -5.08 -2.11
N ALA A 173 -10.53 -6.05 -1.83
CA ALA A 173 -10.27 -7.44 -2.22
C ALA A 173 -10.36 -7.63 -3.74
N ALA A 174 -11.21 -6.86 -4.44
CA ALA A 174 -11.32 -6.95 -5.90
C ALA A 174 -10.01 -6.58 -6.61
N LYS A 175 -9.26 -5.63 -6.05
CA LYS A 175 -7.98 -5.18 -6.60
C LYS A 175 -6.77 -5.79 -5.91
N GLY A 176 -6.95 -6.43 -4.76
CA GLY A 176 -5.86 -6.95 -3.92
C GLY A 176 -5.02 -5.86 -3.28
N PHE A 177 -5.61 -4.72 -2.92
CA PHE A 177 -4.91 -3.60 -2.29
C PHE A 177 -5.39 -3.34 -0.87
N VAL A 178 -4.45 -2.88 -0.03
CA VAL A 178 -4.73 -2.31 1.28
C VAL A 178 -4.28 -0.87 1.29
N TYR A 179 -5.20 0.05 1.56
CA TYR A 179 -4.95 1.48 1.58
C TYR A 179 -4.91 2.02 3.02
N LYS A 180 -4.11 3.06 3.23
CA LYS A 180 -4.15 3.84 4.46
C LYS A 180 -5.35 4.80 4.43
N GLY A 181 -6.19 4.76 5.47
CA GLY A 181 -7.39 5.60 5.55
C GLY A 181 -8.47 5.16 4.55
N ILE A 182 -9.36 6.09 4.22
CA ILE A 182 -10.42 5.91 3.21
C ILE A 182 -9.91 6.55 1.92
N PRO A 183 -9.66 5.78 0.86
CA PRO A 183 -9.21 6.35 -0.41
C PRO A 183 -10.31 7.23 -0.99
N ASN A 184 -9.98 8.50 -1.31
CA ASN A 184 -10.86 9.37 -2.07
C ASN A 184 -10.98 8.83 -3.50
N GLU A 185 -12.12 8.25 -3.83
CA GLU A 185 -12.49 7.94 -5.20
C GLU A 185 -12.84 9.26 -5.91
N LYS A 186 -11.94 9.72 -6.78
CA LYS A 186 -12.22 10.74 -7.79
C LYS A 186 -12.18 10.11 -9.15
#